data_8098fae36cb3f620c213c02451211298
#
_entry.id   8098fae36cb3f620c213c02451211298
#
_cell.length_a   1.000
_cell.length_b   1.000
_cell.length_c   1.000
_cell.angle_alpha   90.00
_cell.angle_beta   90.00
_cell.angle_gamma   90.00
#
_symmetry.space_group_name_H-M   'P 1'
#
loop_
_entity.id
_entity.type
_entity.pdbx_description
1 polymer ?
#
loop_
_entity_poly.entity_id
_entity_poly.type
_entity_poly.pdbx_seq_one_letter_code
_entity_poly.pdbx_strand_id
1 'polypeptide(L)'
;MIIYLKNKHTLEVDDFKFRCSIGKNGKSKKKKEGDKKTPIGYFEIENLYYRSDRIKKPSTKLKCIEIKKNMGWCDDPFDLKNYNKLIK
;
A
#
# COMPACT_ATOMS: atom_id res chain seq x y z
N MET A 1 2.24 -1.99 16.00
CA MET A 1 1.64 -0.78 15.41
C MET A 1 0.46 -1.18 14.53
N ILE A 2 -0.65 -0.51 14.70
CA ILE A 2 -1.84 -0.74 13.87
C ILE A 2 -2.14 0.55 13.12
N ILE A 3 -2.33 0.44 11.83
CA ILE A 3 -2.82 1.53 10.99
C ILE A 3 -4.30 1.27 10.76
N TYR A 4 -5.15 2.17 11.23
CA TYR A 4 -6.59 2.01 11.24
C TYR A 4 -7.27 3.06 10.37
N LEU A 5 -8.02 2.59 9.38
CA LEU A 5 -8.86 3.48 8.56
C LEU A 5 -10.18 3.68 9.30
N LYS A 6 -10.30 4.80 10.02
CA LYS A 6 -11.44 5.10 10.86
C LYS A 6 -12.69 5.44 10.04
N ASN A 7 -12.51 6.27 9.04
CA ASN A 7 -13.58 6.66 8.11
C ASN A 7 -12.96 7.09 6.77
N LYS A 8 -13.76 7.56 5.85
CA LYS A 8 -13.30 7.93 4.50
C LYS A 8 -12.28 9.09 4.45
N HIS A 9 -12.06 9.77 5.56
CA HIS A 9 -11.15 10.93 5.61
C HIS A 9 -10.01 10.77 6.61
N THR A 10 -10.08 9.81 7.52
CA THR A 10 -9.19 9.73 8.67
C THR A 10 -8.50 8.39 8.78
N LEU A 11 -7.18 8.43 8.84
CA LEU A 11 -6.31 7.30 9.14
C LEU A 11 -5.69 7.53 10.50
N GLU A 12 -5.75 6.55 11.39
CA GLU A 12 -5.16 6.61 12.72
C GLU A 12 -3.97 5.66 12.83
N VAL A 13 -2.87 6.17 13.40
CA VAL A 13 -1.69 5.38 13.73
C VAL A 13 -1.31 5.75 15.17
N ASP A 14 -1.51 4.82 16.10
CA ASP A 14 -1.36 5.08 17.53
C ASP A 14 -2.21 6.31 17.94
N ASP A 15 -1.61 7.35 18.49
CA ASP A 15 -2.32 8.58 18.90
C ASP A 15 -2.37 9.64 17.79
N PHE A 16 -1.81 9.34 16.62
CA PHE A 16 -1.77 10.29 15.51
C PHE A 16 -2.92 10.07 14.55
N LYS A 17 -3.44 11.18 14.02
CA LYS A 17 -4.49 11.19 13.00
C LYS A 17 -3.98 11.85 11.74
N PHE A 18 -4.22 11.20 10.63
CA PHE A 18 -3.80 11.69 9.32
C PHE A 18 -5.00 11.81 8.40
N ARG A 19 -4.98 12.81 7.55
CA ARG A 19 -5.93 12.89 6.45
C ARG A 19 -5.66 11.80 5.44
N CYS A 20 -6.71 11.19 4.93
CA CYS A 20 -6.60 10.19 3.89
C CYS A 20 -7.75 10.29 2.90
N SER A 21 -7.67 9.52 1.85
CA SER A 21 -8.76 9.29 0.90
C SER A 21 -8.96 7.80 0.74
N ILE A 22 -10.12 7.42 0.25
CA ILE A 22 -10.46 6.03 -0.06
C ILE A 22 -10.83 5.93 -1.54
N GLY A 23 -11.05 4.71 -2.01
CA GLY A 23 -11.50 4.48 -3.37
C GLY A 23 -12.74 5.31 -3.70
N LYS A 24 -12.83 5.79 -4.93
CA LYS A 24 -13.93 6.65 -5.41
C LYS A 24 -15.31 6.06 -5.11
N ASN A 25 -15.45 4.73 -5.18
CA ASN A 25 -16.71 4.03 -4.97
C ASN A 25 -16.86 3.46 -3.55
N GLY A 26 -16.09 3.99 -2.58
CA GLY A 26 -16.22 3.62 -1.17
C GLY A 26 -15.43 2.39 -0.75
N LYS A 27 -15.94 1.69 0.25
CA LYS A 27 -15.30 0.51 0.84
C LYS A 27 -16.14 -0.75 0.60
N SER A 28 -15.47 -1.90 0.44
CA SER A 28 -16.15 -3.17 0.24
C SER A 28 -15.31 -4.33 0.79
N LYS A 29 -15.95 -5.38 1.30
CA LYS A 29 -15.28 -6.60 1.74
C LYS A 29 -14.61 -7.34 0.57
N LYS A 30 -15.25 -7.33 -0.59
CA LYS A 30 -14.72 -7.93 -1.81
C LYS A 30 -14.29 -6.84 -2.75
N LYS A 31 -13.06 -6.93 -3.24
CA LYS A 31 -12.53 -6.01 -4.21
C LYS A 31 -12.33 -6.73 -5.53
N LYS A 32 -12.98 -6.21 -6.56
CA LYS A 32 -12.75 -6.60 -7.94
C LYS A 32 -11.80 -5.59 -8.57
N GLU A 33 -10.82 -6.04 -9.34
CA GLU A 33 -9.87 -5.14 -9.99
C GLU A 33 -10.62 -4.08 -10.82
N GLY A 34 -10.24 -2.82 -10.62
CA GLY A 34 -10.86 -1.70 -11.33
C GLY A 34 -12.18 -1.22 -10.74
N ASP A 35 -12.65 -1.75 -9.62
CA ASP A 35 -13.91 -1.33 -8.99
C ASP A 35 -13.84 0.03 -8.28
N LYS A 36 -12.64 0.57 -8.13
CA LYS A 36 -12.38 1.85 -7.45
C LYS A 36 -12.87 1.86 -6.00
N LYS A 37 -12.80 0.72 -5.32
CA LYS A 37 -13.16 0.54 -3.92
C LYS A 37 -11.95 0.22 -3.08
N THR A 38 -11.97 0.67 -1.83
CA THR A 38 -10.96 0.30 -0.84
C THR A 38 -11.40 -0.98 -0.13
N PRO A 39 -10.56 -2.01 -0.07
CA PRO A 39 -10.94 -3.26 0.58
C PRO A 39 -11.07 -3.10 2.09
N ILE A 40 -12.05 -3.76 2.67
CA ILE A 40 -12.26 -3.84 4.12
C ILE A 40 -11.64 -5.13 4.63
N GLY A 41 -10.94 -5.06 5.76
CA GLY A 41 -10.36 -6.23 6.42
C GLY A 41 -9.08 -5.88 7.16
N TYR A 42 -8.43 -6.93 7.63
CA TYR A 42 -7.12 -6.84 8.29
C TYR A 42 -6.05 -7.32 7.32
N PHE A 43 -5.04 -6.51 7.11
CA PHE A 43 -3.96 -6.80 6.18
C PHE A 43 -2.63 -6.61 6.88
N GLU A 44 -1.72 -7.55 6.69
CA GLU A 44 -0.36 -7.42 7.22
C GLU A 44 0.46 -6.49 6.34
N ILE A 45 1.25 -5.64 6.98
CA ILE A 45 2.26 -4.85 6.29
C ILE A 45 3.51 -5.72 6.20
N GLU A 46 3.96 -5.99 5.00
CA GLU A 46 5.11 -6.86 4.76
C GLU A 46 6.39 -6.05 4.64
N ASN A 47 6.74 -5.66 3.44
CA ASN A 47 7.98 -4.94 3.16
C ASN A 47 7.71 -3.46 2.96
N LEU A 48 8.72 -2.65 3.28
CA LEU A 48 8.68 -1.22 3.03
C LEU A 48 9.64 -0.90 1.88
N TYR A 49 9.11 -0.35 0.79
CA TYR A 49 9.90 0.08 -0.37
C TYR A 49 10.14 1.58 -0.26
N TYR A 50 11.38 2.02 -0.45
CA TYR A 50 11.71 3.43 -0.33
C TYR A 50 12.68 3.89 -1.41
N ARG A 51 12.67 5.17 -1.68
CA ARG A 51 13.56 5.81 -2.64
C ARG A 51 14.73 6.45 -1.90
N SER A 52 15.88 5.83 -1.99
CA SER A 52 17.09 6.29 -1.31
C SER A 52 17.64 7.59 -1.89
N ASP A 53 17.26 7.93 -3.12
CA ASP A 53 17.62 9.21 -3.74
C ASP A 53 16.81 10.39 -3.19
N ARG A 54 15.78 10.13 -2.41
CA ARG A 54 14.91 11.17 -1.85
C ARG A 54 14.85 11.17 -0.33
N ILE A 55 14.93 10.01 0.30
CA ILE A 55 14.85 9.89 1.75
C ILE A 55 15.90 8.91 2.26
N LYS A 56 16.25 9.07 3.53
CA LYS A 56 17.09 8.09 4.23
C LYS A 56 16.26 6.85 4.52
N LYS A 57 16.94 5.72 4.72
CA LYS A 57 16.28 4.48 5.13
C LYS A 57 15.42 4.74 6.37
N PRO A 58 14.10 4.45 6.31
CA PRO A 58 13.22 4.65 7.46
C PRO A 58 13.63 3.80 8.65
N SER A 59 13.46 4.34 9.86
CA SER A 59 13.69 3.59 11.10
C SER A 59 12.45 2.75 11.41
N THR A 60 12.54 1.46 11.14
CA THR A 60 11.41 0.54 11.30
C THR A 60 11.90 -0.89 11.45
N LYS A 61 11.08 -1.74 12.07
CA LYS A 61 11.35 -3.18 12.16
C LYS A 61 11.00 -3.92 10.86
N LEU A 62 10.29 -3.27 9.96
CA LEU A 62 9.96 -3.85 8.66
C LEU A 62 11.22 -4.02 7.81
N LYS A 63 11.22 -5.03 6.95
CA LYS A 63 12.25 -5.17 5.95
C LYS A 63 12.15 -4.02 4.95
N CYS A 64 13.18 -3.22 4.84
CA CYS A 64 13.24 -2.10 3.91
C CYS A 64 13.95 -2.52 2.64
N ILE A 65 13.34 -2.20 1.50
CA ILE A 65 13.87 -2.50 0.18
C ILE A 65 14.06 -1.20 -0.58
N GLU A 66 15.29 -0.92 -0.97
CA GLU A 66 15.62 0.23 -1.77
C GLU A 66 15.10 0.06 -3.19
N ILE A 67 14.35 1.04 -3.68
CA ILE A 67 13.83 1.04 -5.05
C ILE A 67 14.96 1.47 -6.00
N LYS A 68 15.31 0.61 -6.94
CA LYS A 68 16.35 0.84 -7.93
C LYS A 68 15.74 1.08 -9.32
N LYS A 69 16.53 1.66 -10.23
CA LYS A 69 16.07 2.00 -11.59
C LYS A 69 15.57 0.80 -12.40
N ASN A 70 16.08 -0.39 -12.12
CA ASN A 70 15.66 -1.62 -12.82
C ASN A 70 14.43 -2.28 -12.20
N MET A 71 13.83 -1.66 -11.19
CA MET A 71 12.64 -2.19 -10.51
C MET A 71 11.38 -1.51 -11.01
N GLY A 72 10.30 -2.28 -11.10
CA GLY A 72 8.98 -1.81 -11.41
C GLY A 72 7.93 -2.63 -10.68
N TRP A 73 6.69 -2.23 -10.84
CA TRP A 73 5.54 -2.95 -10.30
C TRP A 73 4.65 -3.35 -11.45
N CYS A 74 4.34 -4.65 -11.56
CA CYS A 74 3.54 -5.14 -12.68
C CYS A 74 2.06 -4.79 -12.48
N ASP A 75 1.51 -4.02 -13.41
CA ASP A 75 0.10 -3.64 -13.42
C ASP A 75 -0.69 -4.28 -14.57
N ASP A 76 -0.10 -5.26 -15.24
CA ASP A 76 -0.74 -5.97 -16.35
C ASP A 76 -1.67 -7.06 -15.80
N PRO A 77 -3.01 -6.89 -15.89
CA PRO A 77 -3.95 -7.85 -15.32
C PRO A 77 -3.96 -9.19 -16.08
N PHE A 78 -3.37 -9.26 -17.26
CA PHE A 78 -3.27 -10.50 -18.05
C PHE A 78 -2.01 -11.31 -17.72
N ASP A 79 -1.05 -10.71 -17.02
CA ASP A 79 0.14 -11.42 -16.54
C ASP A 79 -0.15 -12.05 -15.17
N LEU A 80 -0.74 -13.23 -15.17
CA LEU A 80 -1.19 -13.91 -13.95
C LEU A 80 -0.03 -14.24 -13.00
N LYS A 81 1.18 -14.36 -13.52
CA LYS A 81 2.36 -14.67 -12.71
C LYS A 81 2.91 -13.46 -11.97
N ASN A 82 2.96 -12.30 -12.63
CA ASN A 82 3.64 -11.12 -12.14
C ASN A 82 2.69 -10.00 -11.69
N TYR A 83 1.41 -10.11 -12.03
CA TYR A 83 0.45 -9.06 -11.70
C TYR A 83 0.49 -8.68 -10.21
N ASN A 84 0.54 -7.40 -9.97
CA ASN A 84 0.61 -6.81 -8.63
C ASN A 84 1.81 -7.28 -7.82
N LYS A 85 2.95 -7.49 -8.48
CA LYS A 85 4.21 -7.91 -7.86
C LYS A 85 5.37 -7.04 -8.32
N LEU A 86 6.42 -7.03 -7.51
CA LEU A 86 7.69 -6.41 -7.86
C LEU A 86 8.33 -7.16 -9.02
N ILE A 87 8.76 -6.41 -10.03
CA ILE A 87 9.52 -6.94 -11.17
C ILE A 87 10.82 -6.17 -11.33
N LYS A 88 11.80 -6.81 -11.94
CA LYS A 88 13.13 -6.24 -12.18
C LYS A 88 13.48 -6.24 -13.65
#